data_8fe6416ef9268fab163fb3579c982c84
#
_entry.id   8fe6416ef9268fab163fb3579c982c84
#
_cell.length_a   1.000
_cell.length_b   1.000
_cell.length_c   1.000
_cell.angle_alpha   90.00
_cell.angle_beta   90.00
_cell.angle_gamma   90.00
#
_symmetry.space_group_name_H-M   'P 1'
#
loop_
_entity.id
_entity.type
_entity.pdbx_description
1 polymer ?
#
loop_
_entity_poly.entity_id
_entity_poly.type
_entity_poly.pdbx_seq_one_letter_code
_entity_poly.pdbx_strand_id
1 'polypeptide(L)'
;MIQTLSDLKTVRFNEQADGVIILDQTLLPGKEAYLTLTTAEELWDAIYKLKVRGAPAIGIAAAYGIYVCARRIDTAEKSVFVDEFRKIKEYLAGSRPTAVNLVTALNRMERVLVAHPTLSVPEWKELLYKEAIAIREEDAAACRQIGENCLELLRPGMGILTHCNAGHLAVSEYGTALAPIYLGQERGYGFKVFADETRPLLQGARLTAYELSRAGVDVTLICDNMASIVMRKGWVQ
;
A
#
# COMPACT_ATOMS: atom_id res chain seq x y z
N MET A 1 -25.08 5.03 4.64
CA MET A 1 -24.07 5.83 3.91
C MET A 1 -23.24 4.85 3.12
N ILE A 2 -23.14 5.03 1.81
CA ILE A 2 -22.21 4.25 0.98
C ILE A 2 -20.81 4.73 1.38
N GLN A 3 -20.04 3.89 2.05
CA GLN A 3 -18.65 4.17 2.36
C GLN A 3 -17.88 4.19 1.03
N THR A 4 -17.24 5.29 0.71
CA THR A 4 -16.46 5.42 -0.52
C THR A 4 -15.09 4.75 -0.37
N LEU A 5 -14.44 4.42 -1.49
CA LEU A 5 -13.07 3.88 -1.47
C LEU A 5 -12.09 4.86 -0.80
N SER A 6 -12.34 6.16 -0.91
CA SER A 6 -11.54 7.22 -0.29
C SER A 6 -11.48 7.16 1.24
N ASP A 7 -12.47 6.51 1.87
CA ASP A 7 -12.53 6.34 3.33
C ASP A 7 -11.63 5.20 3.80
N LEU A 8 -11.23 4.30 2.89
CA LEU A 8 -10.39 3.15 3.17
C LEU A 8 -8.90 3.53 3.09
N LYS A 9 -8.31 3.92 4.20
CA LYS A 9 -6.89 4.30 4.25
C LYS A 9 -6.03 3.10 4.67
N THR A 10 -5.23 2.58 3.74
CA THR A 10 -4.37 1.39 3.96
C THR A 10 -3.28 1.66 4.98
N VAL A 11 -2.57 2.80 4.83
CA VAL A 11 -1.48 3.25 5.72
C VAL A 11 -1.55 4.77 5.86
N ARG A 12 -1.50 5.26 7.08
CA ARG A 12 -1.42 6.71 7.37
C ARG A 12 -0.73 6.98 8.70
N PHE A 13 -0.27 8.19 8.92
CA PHE A 13 0.07 8.64 10.26
C PHE A 13 -1.19 8.85 11.12
N ASN A 14 -1.04 8.76 12.44
CA ASN A 14 -2.01 9.35 13.35
C ASN A 14 -1.85 10.90 13.36
N GLU A 15 -2.74 11.60 14.06
CA GLU A 15 -2.75 13.08 14.07
C GLU A 15 -1.42 13.72 14.55
N GLN A 16 -0.75 13.08 15.49
CA GLN A 16 0.51 13.56 16.07
C GLN A 16 1.74 13.10 15.29
N ALA A 17 1.57 12.27 14.27
CA ALA A 17 2.64 11.61 13.52
C ALA A 17 3.64 10.85 14.40
N ASP A 18 3.17 10.28 15.51
CA ASP A 18 3.95 9.46 16.45
C ASP A 18 3.56 7.98 16.44
N GLY A 19 2.65 7.60 15.53
CA GLY A 19 2.21 6.25 15.25
C GLY A 19 1.78 6.08 13.79
N VAL A 20 1.96 4.88 13.26
CA VAL A 20 1.50 4.46 11.94
C VAL A 20 0.19 3.71 12.10
N ILE A 21 -0.88 4.20 11.49
CA ILE A 21 -2.16 3.50 11.44
C ILE A 21 -2.22 2.67 10.17
N ILE A 22 -2.47 1.38 10.32
CA ILE A 22 -2.67 0.45 9.21
C ILE A 22 -4.05 -0.21 9.30
N LEU A 23 -4.63 -0.54 8.15
CA LEU A 23 -5.77 -1.45 8.07
C LEU A 23 -5.25 -2.90 8.15
N ASP A 24 -5.74 -3.66 9.13
CA ASP A 24 -5.39 -5.09 9.24
C ASP A 24 -6.09 -5.91 8.14
N GLN A 25 -5.36 -6.15 7.05
CA GLN A 25 -5.89 -6.85 5.88
C GLN A 25 -6.08 -8.36 6.11
N THR A 26 -5.59 -8.90 7.22
CA THR A 26 -5.81 -10.32 7.56
C THR A 26 -7.25 -10.59 7.99
N LEU A 27 -7.95 -9.56 8.45
CA LEU A 27 -9.33 -9.64 8.91
C LEU A 27 -10.37 -9.39 7.82
N LEU A 28 -9.94 -8.86 6.66
CA LEU A 28 -10.82 -8.61 5.52
C LEU A 28 -11.24 -9.93 4.83
N PRO A 29 -12.46 -10.01 4.28
CA PRO A 29 -13.50 -8.98 4.24
C PRO A 29 -14.40 -8.97 5.49
N GLY A 30 -14.21 -9.88 6.44
CA GLY A 30 -15.11 -10.10 7.56
C GLY A 30 -15.15 -8.96 8.58
N LYS A 31 -14.05 -8.22 8.73
CA LYS A 31 -13.93 -7.12 9.69
C LYS A 31 -12.93 -6.08 9.22
N GLU A 32 -13.33 -4.81 9.27
CA GLU A 32 -12.39 -3.68 9.18
C GLU A 32 -11.85 -3.35 10.57
N ALA A 33 -10.55 -3.44 10.74
CA ALA A 33 -9.88 -3.06 11.98
C ALA A 33 -8.60 -2.30 11.67
N TYR A 34 -8.39 -1.21 12.38
CA TYR A 34 -7.18 -0.40 12.27
C TYR A 34 -6.30 -0.61 13.48
N LEU A 35 -5.01 -0.75 13.24
CA LEU A 35 -3.97 -0.89 14.26
C LEU A 35 -3.10 0.36 14.25
N THR A 36 -2.75 0.88 15.43
CA THR A 36 -1.75 1.93 15.57
C THR A 36 -0.45 1.29 16.01
N LEU A 37 0.58 1.40 15.18
CA LEU A 37 1.89 0.83 15.38
C LEU A 37 2.86 1.94 15.78
N THR A 38 3.58 1.73 16.86
CA THR A 38 4.42 2.75 17.48
C THR A 38 5.85 2.31 17.71
N THR A 39 6.13 1.00 17.58
CA THR A 39 7.46 0.41 17.77
C THR A 39 7.93 -0.36 16.55
N ALA A 40 9.23 -0.61 16.47
CA ALA A 40 9.81 -1.40 15.38
C ALA A 40 9.28 -2.85 15.38
N GLU A 41 9.04 -3.42 16.56
CA GLU A 41 8.53 -4.77 16.73
C GLU A 41 7.09 -4.91 16.20
N GLU A 42 6.23 -3.94 16.52
CA GLU A 42 4.85 -3.90 16.03
C GLU A 42 4.81 -3.77 14.49
N LEU A 43 5.68 -2.92 13.92
CA LEU A 43 5.82 -2.73 12.48
C LEU A 43 6.34 -4.00 11.81
N TRP A 44 7.37 -4.62 12.37
CA TRP A 44 7.93 -5.88 11.87
C TRP A 44 6.87 -6.97 11.85
N ASP A 45 6.13 -7.15 12.96
CA ASP A 45 5.05 -8.13 13.09
C ASP A 45 3.93 -7.88 12.05
N ALA A 46 3.55 -6.62 11.88
CA ALA A 46 2.49 -6.25 10.92
C ALA A 46 2.87 -6.55 9.47
N ILE A 47 4.14 -6.32 9.09
CA ILE A 47 4.65 -6.64 7.75
C ILE A 47 4.83 -8.15 7.58
N TYR A 48 5.43 -8.81 8.56
CA TYR A 48 5.68 -10.26 8.53
C TYR A 48 4.37 -11.07 8.45
N LYS A 49 3.38 -10.70 9.25
CA LYS A 49 2.07 -11.37 9.30
C LYS A 49 1.10 -10.91 8.21
N LEU A 50 1.53 -10.09 7.26
CA LEU A 50 0.70 -9.59 6.17
C LEU A 50 -0.51 -8.75 6.64
N LYS A 51 -0.47 -8.15 7.83
CA LYS A 51 -1.48 -7.19 8.27
C LYS A 51 -1.49 -5.96 7.36
N VAL A 52 -0.29 -5.53 6.92
CA VAL A 52 -0.07 -4.67 5.77
C VAL A 52 0.65 -5.47 4.69
N ARG A 53 0.16 -5.43 3.45
CA ARG A 53 0.69 -6.19 2.32
C ARG A 53 0.52 -5.39 1.02
N GLY A 54 1.17 -5.88 -0.07
CA GLY A 54 1.33 -5.15 -1.32
C GLY A 54 2.65 -4.39 -1.31
N ALA A 55 3.43 -4.49 -2.40
CA ALA A 55 4.79 -3.99 -2.40
C ALA A 55 4.87 -2.48 -2.08
N PRO A 56 4.07 -1.57 -2.69
CA PRO A 56 4.10 -0.16 -2.34
C PRO A 56 3.59 0.12 -0.92
N ALA A 57 2.49 -0.49 -0.49
CA ALA A 57 1.95 -0.27 0.86
C ALA A 57 2.94 -0.69 1.95
N ILE A 58 3.71 -1.78 1.74
CA ILE A 58 4.79 -2.19 2.65
C ILE A 58 5.90 -1.14 2.68
N GLY A 59 6.30 -0.60 1.51
CA GLY A 59 7.30 0.46 1.43
C GLY A 59 6.88 1.73 2.18
N ILE A 60 5.63 2.16 2.02
CA ILE A 60 5.05 3.30 2.73
C ILE A 60 5.00 3.03 4.23
N ALA A 61 4.53 1.85 4.65
CA ALA A 61 4.48 1.48 6.05
C ALA A 61 5.88 1.46 6.69
N ALA A 62 6.89 1.01 5.95
CA ALA A 62 8.28 1.03 6.40
C ALA A 62 8.85 2.45 6.51
N ALA A 63 8.59 3.33 5.53
CA ALA A 63 9.03 4.72 5.58
C ALA A 63 8.38 5.48 6.75
N TYR A 64 7.09 5.30 6.95
CA TYR A 64 6.37 5.89 8.07
C TYR A 64 6.86 5.31 9.40
N GLY A 65 7.04 4.00 9.45
CA GLY A 65 7.47 3.29 10.65
C GLY A 65 8.88 3.67 11.10
N ILE A 66 9.85 3.72 10.19
CA ILE A 66 11.20 4.12 10.55
C ILE A 66 11.26 5.58 11.01
N TYR A 67 10.44 6.48 10.43
CA TYR A 67 10.30 7.84 10.91
C TYR A 67 9.76 7.88 12.35
N VAL A 68 8.66 7.14 12.64
CA VAL A 68 8.05 7.08 13.97
C VAL A 68 9.06 6.58 15.02
N CYS A 69 9.85 5.57 14.66
CA CYS A 69 10.90 5.05 15.53
C CYS A 69 12.05 6.06 15.70
N ALA A 70 12.52 6.67 14.60
CA ALA A 70 13.61 7.65 14.62
C ALA A 70 13.26 8.90 15.43
N ARG A 71 11.99 9.34 15.38
CA ARG A 71 11.49 10.45 16.17
C ARG A 71 11.73 10.26 17.67
N ARG A 72 11.72 9.01 18.15
CA ARG A 72 11.89 8.63 19.55
C ARG A 72 13.34 8.45 19.99
N ILE A 73 14.30 8.49 19.08
CA ILE A 73 15.72 8.47 19.42
C ILE A 73 16.04 9.79 20.13
N ASP A 74 16.30 9.71 21.44
CA ASP A 74 16.61 10.88 22.27
C ASP A 74 18.12 11.10 22.35
N THR A 75 18.65 11.82 21.35
CA THR A 75 20.07 12.20 21.30
C THR A 75 20.25 13.45 20.44
N ALA A 76 21.23 14.27 20.77
CA ALA A 76 21.73 15.37 19.93
C ALA A 76 22.98 14.94 19.13
N GLU A 77 23.59 13.80 19.49
CA GLU A 77 24.80 13.28 18.85
C GLU A 77 24.46 12.55 17.56
N LYS A 78 24.98 13.05 16.44
CA LYS A 78 24.69 12.55 15.09
C LYS A 78 25.10 11.10 14.86
N SER A 79 26.28 10.72 15.37
CA SER A 79 26.80 9.36 15.26
C SER A 79 25.86 8.36 15.94
N VAL A 80 25.43 8.67 17.16
CA VAL A 80 24.50 7.84 17.94
C VAL A 80 23.15 7.74 17.22
N PHE A 81 22.64 8.86 16.70
CA PHE A 81 21.37 8.85 15.95
C PHE A 81 21.44 7.96 14.71
N VAL A 82 22.51 8.07 13.92
CA VAL A 82 22.70 7.27 12.70
C VAL A 82 22.82 5.78 13.02
N ASP A 83 23.56 5.43 14.08
CA ASP A 83 23.74 4.03 14.47
C ASP A 83 22.42 3.39 14.94
N GLU A 84 21.64 4.10 15.76
CA GLU A 84 20.32 3.62 16.19
C GLU A 84 19.34 3.55 15.01
N PHE A 85 19.34 4.54 14.12
CA PHE A 85 18.52 4.52 12.90
C PHE A 85 18.84 3.30 12.02
N ARG A 86 20.12 2.96 11.84
CA ARG A 86 20.55 1.79 11.06
C ARG A 86 20.14 0.48 11.69
N LYS A 87 20.22 0.34 13.00
CA LYS A 87 19.73 -0.85 13.71
C LYS A 87 18.24 -1.07 13.47
N ILE A 88 17.44 0.00 13.57
CA ILE A 88 15.99 -0.05 13.29
C ILE A 88 15.75 -0.43 11.83
N LYS A 89 16.47 0.19 10.88
CA LYS A 89 16.38 -0.10 9.45
C LYS A 89 16.66 -1.58 9.15
N GLU A 90 17.74 -2.13 9.66
CA GLU A 90 18.12 -3.53 9.46
C GLU A 90 17.08 -4.48 10.06
N TYR A 91 16.59 -4.16 11.26
CA TYR A 91 15.54 -4.94 11.89
C TYR A 91 14.27 -4.98 11.03
N LEU A 92 13.77 -3.84 10.56
CA LEU A 92 12.59 -3.76 9.71
C LEU A 92 12.79 -4.45 8.37
N ALA A 93 13.97 -4.32 7.74
CA ALA A 93 14.30 -5.00 6.49
C ALA A 93 14.22 -6.53 6.60
N GLY A 94 14.53 -7.08 7.78
CA GLY A 94 14.42 -8.50 8.07
C GLY A 94 13.00 -9.05 8.10
N SER A 95 11.96 -8.20 8.17
CA SER A 95 10.56 -8.66 8.21
C SER A 95 10.13 -9.37 6.93
N ARG A 96 10.60 -8.90 5.76
CA ARG A 96 10.37 -9.54 4.45
C ARG A 96 11.55 -9.32 3.50
N PRO A 97 12.60 -10.16 3.57
CA PRO A 97 13.84 -9.94 2.82
C PRO A 97 13.68 -9.87 1.29
N THR A 98 12.61 -10.46 0.75
CA THR A 98 12.30 -10.45 -0.70
C THR A 98 11.47 -9.25 -1.15
N ALA A 99 10.99 -8.42 -0.22
CA ALA A 99 10.16 -7.26 -0.53
C ALA A 99 11.02 -6.06 -0.95
N VAL A 100 11.29 -5.93 -2.24
CA VAL A 100 12.17 -4.87 -2.79
C VAL A 100 11.73 -3.48 -2.34
N ASN A 101 10.44 -3.16 -2.37
CA ASN A 101 9.94 -1.84 -1.98
C ASN A 101 10.19 -1.51 -0.50
N LEU A 102 10.18 -2.51 0.39
CA LEU A 102 10.55 -2.36 1.79
C LEU A 102 11.97 -1.80 1.92
N VAL A 103 12.92 -2.52 1.33
CA VAL A 103 14.35 -2.15 1.40
C VAL A 103 14.62 -0.83 0.66
N THR A 104 13.96 -0.61 -0.48
CA THR A 104 14.10 0.64 -1.26
C THR A 104 13.62 1.85 -0.44
N ALA A 105 12.46 1.76 0.21
CA ALA A 105 11.94 2.83 1.04
C ALA A 105 12.85 3.11 2.25
N LEU A 106 13.29 2.07 2.95
CA LEU A 106 14.21 2.20 4.09
C LEU A 106 15.56 2.82 3.67
N ASN A 107 16.11 2.43 2.51
CA ASN A 107 17.33 3.01 1.98
C ASN A 107 17.13 4.47 1.55
N ARG A 108 15.96 4.81 1.03
CA ARG A 108 15.60 6.18 0.67
C ARG A 108 15.55 7.07 1.91
N MET A 109 14.97 6.58 3.00
CA MET A 109 14.96 7.27 4.29
C MET A 109 16.37 7.49 4.85
N GLU A 110 17.26 6.49 4.79
CA GLU A 110 18.65 6.66 5.23
C GLU A 110 19.41 7.69 4.40
N ARG A 111 19.16 7.76 3.08
CA ARG A 111 19.79 8.75 2.20
C ARG A 111 19.55 10.20 2.64
N VAL A 112 18.43 10.49 3.31
CA VAL A 112 18.19 11.82 3.90
C VAL A 112 19.31 12.23 4.85
N LEU A 113 19.75 11.31 5.71
CA LEU A 113 20.83 11.57 6.69
C LEU A 113 22.18 11.76 5.98
N VAL A 114 22.46 10.92 4.98
CA VAL A 114 23.73 10.95 4.24
C VAL A 114 23.84 12.20 3.36
N ALA A 115 22.74 12.63 2.75
CA ALA A 115 22.71 13.80 1.87
C ALA A 115 22.84 15.13 2.62
N HIS A 116 22.53 15.16 3.92
CA HIS A 116 22.50 16.39 4.71
C HIS A 116 23.37 16.28 5.98
N PRO A 117 24.70 16.04 5.87
CA PRO A 117 25.56 15.76 7.03
C PRO A 117 25.76 16.97 7.96
N THR A 118 25.47 18.17 7.51
CA THR A 118 25.64 19.41 8.29
C THR A 118 24.45 19.71 9.20
N LEU A 119 23.29 19.14 8.92
CA LEU A 119 22.08 19.40 9.69
C LEU A 119 22.16 18.77 11.10
N SER A 120 21.43 19.33 12.04
CA SER A 120 21.22 18.78 13.38
C SER A 120 20.25 17.60 13.38
N VAL A 121 20.22 16.82 14.45
CA VAL A 121 19.28 15.70 14.61
C VAL A 121 17.81 16.15 14.53
N PRO A 122 17.36 17.26 15.15
CA PRO A 122 16.01 17.75 14.95
C PRO A 122 15.67 18.07 13.49
N GLU A 123 16.60 18.71 12.75
CA GLU A 123 16.41 19.00 11.32
C GLU A 123 16.33 17.71 10.49
N TRP A 124 17.12 16.68 10.81
CA TRP A 124 16.99 15.36 10.20
C TRP A 124 15.62 14.74 10.43
N LYS A 125 15.08 14.80 11.66
CA LYS A 125 13.73 14.28 11.96
C LYS A 125 12.66 14.98 11.12
N GLU A 126 12.79 16.29 10.94
CA GLU A 126 11.89 17.07 10.06
C GLU A 126 11.95 16.62 8.59
N LEU A 127 13.18 16.43 8.07
CA LEU A 127 13.37 15.94 6.71
C LEU A 127 12.89 14.49 6.52
N LEU A 128 13.10 13.62 7.50
CA LEU A 128 12.60 12.25 7.49
C LEU A 128 11.07 12.22 7.42
N TYR A 129 10.38 13.13 8.14
CA TYR A 129 8.94 13.26 8.04
C TYR A 129 8.50 13.64 6.62
N LYS A 130 9.12 14.68 6.06
CA LYS A 130 8.81 15.15 4.70
C LYS A 130 9.07 14.07 3.66
N GLU A 131 10.17 13.36 3.79
CA GLU A 131 10.53 12.27 2.87
C GLU A 131 9.54 11.10 2.94
N ALA A 132 9.10 10.74 4.15
CA ALA A 132 8.08 9.71 4.33
C ALA A 132 6.76 10.08 3.63
N ILE A 133 6.32 11.34 3.77
CA ILE A 133 5.14 11.85 3.05
C ILE A 133 5.37 11.82 1.54
N ALA A 134 6.54 12.28 1.06
CA ALA A 134 6.87 12.29 -0.37
C ALA A 134 6.80 10.88 -0.99
N ILE A 135 7.28 9.85 -0.29
CA ILE A 135 7.18 8.45 -0.74
C ILE A 135 5.73 8.05 -1.00
N ARG A 136 4.81 8.44 -0.11
CA ARG A 136 3.38 8.14 -0.28
C ARG A 136 2.76 8.93 -1.43
N GLU A 137 3.07 10.22 -1.54
CA GLU A 137 2.50 11.11 -2.55
C GLU A 137 2.97 10.72 -3.97
N GLU A 138 4.24 10.36 -4.12
CA GLU A 138 4.78 9.86 -5.38
C GLU A 138 4.11 8.54 -5.79
N ASP A 139 3.88 7.62 -4.85
CA ASP A 139 3.16 6.38 -5.12
C ASP A 139 1.71 6.67 -5.57
N ALA A 140 1.01 7.59 -4.89
CA ALA A 140 -0.35 7.97 -5.27
C ALA A 140 -0.41 8.58 -6.68
N ALA A 141 0.55 9.48 -6.99
CA ALA A 141 0.65 10.09 -8.31
C ALA A 141 0.95 9.06 -9.41
N ALA A 142 1.88 8.13 -9.13
CA ALA A 142 2.22 7.04 -10.05
C ALA A 142 1.03 6.11 -10.30
N CYS A 143 0.31 5.70 -9.24
CA CYS A 143 -0.88 4.86 -9.35
C CYS A 143 -1.97 5.54 -10.19
N ARG A 144 -2.23 6.81 -9.96
CA ARG A 144 -3.17 7.59 -10.76
C ARG A 144 -2.74 7.64 -12.23
N GLN A 145 -1.47 7.94 -12.50
CA GLN A 145 -0.96 8.01 -13.88
C GLN A 145 -1.04 6.65 -14.60
N ILE A 146 -0.76 5.54 -13.91
CA ILE A 146 -0.98 4.19 -14.45
C ILE A 146 -2.44 4.01 -14.84
N GLY A 147 -3.36 4.40 -13.96
CA GLY A 147 -4.80 4.31 -14.22
C GLY A 147 -5.24 5.12 -15.43
N GLU A 148 -4.79 6.38 -15.55
CA GLU A 148 -5.10 7.25 -16.69
C GLU A 148 -4.59 6.65 -18.02
N ASN A 149 -3.31 6.25 -18.06
CA ASN A 149 -2.70 5.66 -19.26
C ASN A 149 -3.40 4.36 -19.68
N CYS A 150 -3.73 3.48 -18.71
CA CYS A 150 -4.45 2.25 -19.01
C CYS A 150 -5.89 2.50 -19.46
N LEU A 151 -6.53 3.53 -18.93
CA LEU A 151 -7.92 3.85 -19.28
C LEU A 151 -8.08 4.26 -20.75
N GLU A 152 -7.02 4.79 -21.39
CA GLU A 152 -7.02 5.08 -22.82
C GLU A 152 -7.21 3.83 -23.70
N LEU A 153 -6.86 2.66 -23.18
CA LEU A 153 -7.01 1.37 -23.87
C LEU A 153 -8.39 0.75 -23.65
N LEU A 154 -9.18 1.27 -22.70
CA LEU A 154 -10.43 0.69 -22.27
C LEU A 154 -11.62 1.50 -22.81
N ARG A 155 -12.76 0.83 -22.96
CA ARG A 155 -14.02 1.44 -23.43
C ARG A 155 -15.14 1.14 -22.45
N PRO A 156 -16.15 2.02 -22.32
CA PRO A 156 -17.31 1.78 -21.49
C PRO A 156 -17.97 0.42 -21.78
N GLY A 157 -18.37 -0.28 -20.72
CA GLY A 157 -19.03 -1.57 -20.79
C GLY A 157 -18.11 -2.78 -20.99
N MET A 158 -16.79 -2.59 -21.11
CA MET A 158 -15.86 -3.73 -21.26
C MET A 158 -15.90 -4.66 -20.06
N GLY A 159 -15.70 -5.95 -20.33
CA GLY A 159 -15.39 -6.95 -19.33
C GLY A 159 -13.89 -6.98 -19.03
N ILE A 160 -13.51 -7.06 -17.78
CA ILE A 160 -12.13 -7.06 -17.34
C ILE A 160 -11.90 -8.26 -16.42
N LEU A 161 -10.84 -9.02 -16.69
CA LEU A 161 -10.38 -10.08 -15.81
C LEU A 161 -9.20 -9.57 -14.96
N THR A 162 -9.24 -9.83 -13.67
CA THR A 162 -8.14 -9.49 -12.76
C THR A 162 -7.76 -10.66 -11.85
N HIS A 163 -6.49 -10.72 -11.48
CA HIS A 163 -5.93 -11.76 -10.62
C HIS A 163 -5.17 -11.14 -9.45
N CYS A 164 -5.17 -11.79 -8.30
CA CYS A 164 -4.53 -11.35 -7.06
C CYS A 164 -5.15 -10.04 -6.52
N ASN A 165 -4.33 -9.20 -5.91
CA ASN A 165 -4.74 -7.88 -5.46
C ASN A 165 -3.65 -6.84 -5.74
N ALA A 166 -3.91 -6.00 -6.72
CA ALA A 166 -3.11 -4.85 -7.11
C ALA A 166 -3.98 -3.57 -7.14
N GLY A 167 -4.86 -3.45 -6.17
CA GLY A 167 -5.77 -2.35 -5.97
C GLY A 167 -5.35 -1.42 -4.85
N HIS A 168 -6.31 -0.66 -4.34
CA HIS A 168 -6.14 0.36 -3.31
C HIS A 168 -5.49 -0.17 -2.02
N LEU A 169 -5.83 -1.42 -1.64
CA LEU A 169 -5.27 -2.07 -0.46
C LEU A 169 -3.78 -2.42 -0.57
N ALA A 170 -3.22 -2.42 -1.78
CA ALA A 170 -1.82 -2.80 -2.03
C ALA A 170 -0.87 -1.60 -2.16
N VAL A 171 -1.39 -0.38 -2.20
CA VAL A 171 -0.67 0.87 -2.49
C VAL A 171 -1.17 2.00 -1.59
N SER A 172 -0.84 3.26 -1.92
CA SER A 172 -1.35 4.46 -1.25
C SER A 172 -2.80 4.79 -1.63
N GLU A 173 -3.09 4.80 -2.94
CA GLU A 173 -4.41 5.14 -3.52
C GLU A 173 -4.60 4.44 -4.89
N TYR A 174 -5.84 4.17 -5.28
CA TYR A 174 -6.29 3.58 -6.55
C TYR A 174 -5.78 2.16 -6.83
N GLY A 175 -4.54 1.85 -6.58
CA GLY A 175 -3.92 0.62 -7.05
C GLY A 175 -3.07 0.82 -8.30
N THR A 176 -2.59 -0.29 -8.85
CA THR A 176 -1.92 -0.32 -10.15
C THR A 176 -2.85 -0.94 -11.20
N ALA A 177 -3.00 -2.28 -11.21
CA ALA A 177 -3.90 -2.96 -12.16
C ALA A 177 -5.38 -2.59 -11.97
N LEU A 178 -5.84 -2.27 -10.76
CA LEU A 178 -7.22 -1.85 -10.52
C LEU A 178 -7.43 -0.34 -10.68
N ALA A 179 -6.37 0.47 -10.81
CA ALA A 179 -6.50 1.91 -10.98
C ALA A 179 -7.40 2.34 -12.17
N PRO A 180 -7.28 1.76 -13.37
CA PRO A 180 -8.16 2.11 -14.48
C PRO A 180 -9.62 1.72 -14.21
N ILE A 181 -9.86 0.68 -13.40
CA ILE A 181 -11.23 0.27 -13.03
C ILE A 181 -11.87 1.34 -12.15
N TYR A 182 -11.15 1.85 -11.16
CA TYR A 182 -11.66 2.92 -10.29
C TYR A 182 -11.88 4.22 -11.03
N LEU A 183 -10.92 4.65 -11.84
CA LEU A 183 -11.07 5.85 -12.66
C LEU A 183 -12.21 5.71 -13.69
N GLY A 184 -12.37 4.53 -14.28
CA GLY A 184 -13.49 4.24 -15.15
C GLY A 184 -14.83 4.26 -14.42
N GLN A 185 -14.89 3.74 -13.20
CA GLN A 185 -16.09 3.81 -12.36
C GLN A 185 -16.46 5.27 -12.02
N GLU A 186 -15.49 6.10 -11.65
CA GLU A 186 -15.70 7.54 -11.42
C GLU A 186 -16.24 8.26 -12.67
N ARG A 187 -15.89 7.79 -13.87
CA ARG A 187 -16.32 8.33 -15.17
C ARG A 187 -17.55 7.65 -15.76
N GLY A 188 -18.16 6.71 -15.03
CA GLY A 188 -19.38 6.04 -15.46
C GLY A 188 -19.17 5.00 -16.57
N TYR A 189 -17.99 4.40 -16.70
CA TYR A 189 -17.70 3.40 -17.75
C TYR A 189 -18.48 2.10 -17.59
N GLY A 190 -18.95 1.75 -16.39
CA GLY A 190 -19.77 0.57 -16.16
C GLY A 190 -19.07 -0.74 -16.53
N PHE A 191 -17.83 -0.91 -16.14
CA PHE A 191 -17.07 -2.15 -16.36
C PHE A 191 -17.70 -3.35 -15.66
N LYS A 192 -17.57 -4.54 -16.27
CA LYS A 192 -17.89 -5.82 -15.65
C LYS A 192 -16.59 -6.52 -15.29
N VAL A 193 -16.30 -6.63 -14.00
CA VAL A 193 -15.02 -7.17 -13.54
C VAL A 193 -15.17 -8.60 -13.07
N PHE A 194 -14.33 -9.49 -13.58
CA PHE A 194 -14.19 -10.87 -13.11
C PHE A 194 -12.91 -10.94 -12.29
N ALA A 195 -13.02 -11.29 -11.01
CA ALA A 195 -11.88 -11.42 -10.13
C ALA A 195 -11.62 -12.88 -9.80
N ASP A 196 -10.45 -13.39 -10.17
CA ASP A 196 -10.01 -14.71 -9.72
C ASP A 196 -9.88 -14.74 -8.20
N GLU A 197 -10.29 -15.83 -7.56
CA GLU A 197 -10.16 -16.00 -6.10
C GLU A 197 -8.71 -15.94 -5.63
N THR A 198 -7.78 -16.34 -6.46
CA THR A 198 -6.32 -16.36 -6.25
C THR A 198 -5.89 -17.24 -5.09
N ARG A 199 -5.99 -18.54 -5.29
CA ARG A 199 -5.47 -19.52 -4.32
C ARG A 199 -3.94 -19.42 -4.18
N PRO A 200 -3.33 -19.79 -3.02
CA PRO A 200 -3.99 -20.29 -1.80
C PRO A 200 -4.39 -19.21 -0.79
N LEU A 201 -3.87 -17.97 -0.90
CA LEU A 201 -4.12 -16.91 0.09
C LEU A 201 -5.38 -16.09 -0.17
N LEU A 202 -6.05 -16.35 -1.29
CA LEU A 202 -7.35 -15.80 -1.67
C LEU A 202 -7.37 -14.25 -1.73
N GLN A 203 -6.29 -13.63 -2.23
CA GLN A 203 -6.21 -12.17 -2.33
C GLN A 203 -7.31 -11.60 -3.23
N GLY A 204 -7.67 -12.31 -4.31
CA GLY A 204 -8.77 -11.91 -5.18
C GLY A 204 -10.12 -11.97 -4.47
N ALA A 205 -10.41 -13.08 -3.80
CA ALA A 205 -11.65 -13.26 -3.07
C ALA A 205 -11.78 -12.33 -1.86
N ARG A 206 -10.71 -12.20 -1.07
CA ARG A 206 -10.74 -11.49 0.21
C ARG A 206 -10.55 -9.98 0.08
N LEU A 207 -9.74 -9.54 -0.88
CA LEU A 207 -9.32 -8.16 -0.98
C LEU A 207 -9.85 -7.50 -2.26
N THR A 208 -9.60 -8.08 -3.44
CA THR A 208 -10.02 -7.46 -4.72
C THR A 208 -11.54 -7.39 -4.85
N ALA A 209 -12.25 -8.48 -4.63
CA ALA A 209 -13.71 -8.48 -4.68
C ALA A 209 -14.31 -7.53 -3.62
N TYR A 210 -13.71 -7.49 -2.43
CA TYR A 210 -14.13 -6.59 -1.36
C TYR A 210 -13.96 -5.10 -1.73
N GLU A 211 -12.77 -4.67 -2.17
CA GLU A 211 -12.52 -3.27 -2.48
C GLU A 211 -13.29 -2.77 -3.72
N LEU A 212 -13.42 -3.61 -4.76
CA LEU A 212 -14.22 -3.30 -5.95
C LEU A 212 -15.71 -3.19 -5.64
N SER A 213 -16.26 -4.14 -4.86
CA SER A 213 -17.66 -4.08 -4.42
C SER A 213 -17.94 -2.83 -3.58
N ARG A 214 -17.01 -2.46 -2.69
CA ARG A 214 -17.11 -1.25 -1.88
C ARG A 214 -17.09 0.03 -2.73
N ALA A 215 -16.36 0.03 -3.85
CA ALA A 215 -16.33 1.12 -4.82
C ALA A 215 -17.57 1.15 -5.76
N GLY A 216 -18.50 0.22 -5.60
CA GLY A 216 -19.69 0.13 -6.44
C GLY A 216 -19.43 -0.43 -7.85
N VAL A 217 -18.29 -1.12 -8.04
CA VAL A 217 -17.97 -1.79 -9.30
C VAL A 217 -18.74 -3.10 -9.42
N ASP A 218 -19.29 -3.40 -10.59
CA ASP A 218 -19.90 -4.70 -10.92
C ASP A 218 -18.79 -5.78 -10.96
N VAL A 219 -18.61 -6.51 -9.86
CA VAL A 219 -17.57 -7.51 -9.72
C VAL A 219 -18.16 -8.90 -9.49
N THR A 220 -17.69 -9.86 -10.27
CA THR A 220 -18.00 -11.28 -10.16
C THR A 220 -16.76 -12.02 -9.70
N LEU A 221 -16.82 -12.67 -8.53
CA LEU A 221 -15.77 -13.55 -8.03
C LEU A 221 -15.86 -14.90 -8.74
N ILE A 222 -14.75 -15.40 -9.26
CA ILE A 222 -14.64 -16.69 -9.94
C ILE A 222 -13.51 -17.55 -9.35
N CYS A 223 -13.59 -18.86 -9.54
CA CYS A 223 -12.47 -19.75 -9.26
C CYS A 223 -11.35 -19.53 -10.30
N ASP A 224 -10.08 -19.71 -9.90
CA ASP A 224 -8.93 -19.44 -10.77
C ASP A 224 -8.99 -20.20 -12.11
N ASN A 225 -9.49 -21.43 -12.12
CA ASN A 225 -9.63 -22.23 -13.34
C ASN A 225 -10.77 -21.78 -14.28
N MET A 226 -11.65 -20.89 -13.81
CA MET A 226 -12.75 -20.36 -14.63
C MET A 226 -12.32 -19.24 -15.57
N ALA A 227 -11.13 -18.64 -15.38
CA ALA A 227 -10.60 -17.60 -16.24
C ALA A 227 -10.62 -18.00 -17.72
N SER A 228 -10.25 -19.24 -18.03
CA SER A 228 -10.29 -19.78 -19.41
C SER A 228 -11.68 -19.81 -20.03
N ILE A 229 -12.72 -20.05 -19.23
CA ILE A 229 -14.11 -20.04 -19.69
C ILE A 229 -14.58 -18.63 -19.96
N VAL A 230 -14.26 -17.70 -19.05
CA VAL A 230 -14.60 -16.27 -19.16
C VAL A 230 -14.01 -15.67 -20.45
N MET A 231 -12.72 -15.95 -20.72
CA MET A 231 -12.04 -15.54 -21.96
C MET A 231 -12.66 -16.19 -23.21
N ARG A 232 -12.89 -17.51 -23.18
CA ARG A 232 -13.47 -18.24 -24.33
C ARG A 232 -14.89 -17.78 -24.67
N LYS A 233 -15.68 -17.34 -23.68
CA LYS A 233 -17.03 -16.80 -23.87
C LYS A 233 -17.03 -15.37 -24.36
N GLY A 234 -15.87 -14.69 -24.44
CA GLY A 234 -15.78 -13.29 -24.82
C GLY A 234 -16.40 -12.33 -23.79
N TRP A 235 -16.46 -12.76 -22.52
CA TRP A 235 -16.97 -11.91 -21.45
C TRP A 235 -15.97 -10.84 -21.03
N VAL A 236 -14.69 -11.02 -21.38
CA VAL A 236 -13.58 -10.06 -21.19
C VAL A 236 -12.88 -9.83 -22.53
N GLN A 237 -12.30 -8.61 -22.70
CA GLN A 237 -11.63 -8.16 -23.93
C GLN A 237 -10.15 -7.88 -23.69
#